data_a9cb54f371831fe21f4feae5f72d7c5a
#
_entry.id   a9cb54f371831fe21f4feae5f72d7c5a
#
_cell.length_a   1.000
_cell.length_b   1.000
_cell.length_c   1.000
_cell.angle_alpha   90.00
_cell.angle_beta   90.00
_cell.angle_gamma   90.00
#
_symmetry.space_group_name_H-M   'P 1'
#
loop_
_entity.id
_entity.type
_entity.pdbx_description
1 polymer ?
#
loop_
_entity_poly.entity_id
_entity_poly.type
_entity_poly.pdbx_seq_one_letter_code
_entity_poly.pdbx_strand_id
1 'polypeptide(L)'
;MVCMQRELSRPPTFFNHVPDACLFGLGGLAFVTAWLWPGAVMFPTVLRWAGVAVIGAALMLITATMSALRLARTSTNPIDTPSQLLIAGPFSWSRNPLYVAYVVALCGCALASGSWLALGCPLLGFVVLNGLIIPIEELRMTEEFGDAYRRYCQQVRRWL
;
A
#
# COMPACT_ATOMS: atom_id res chain seq x y z
N MET A 1 22.24 1.29 26.98
CA MET A 1 21.05 2.16 26.92
C MET A 1 20.49 2.28 25.51
N VAL A 2 21.28 2.52 24.47
CA VAL A 2 20.83 2.65 23.07
C VAL A 2 20.19 1.36 22.53
N CYS A 3 20.69 0.16 22.89
CA CYS A 3 20.13 -1.12 22.44
C CYS A 3 18.73 -1.42 22.98
N MET A 4 18.47 -1.02 24.23
CA MET A 4 17.17 -1.25 24.90
C MET A 4 16.08 -0.29 24.38
N GLN A 5 16.44 0.91 23.92
CA GLN A 5 15.50 1.82 23.24
C GLN A 5 15.13 1.35 21.83
N ARG A 6 16.04 0.66 21.11
CA ARG A 6 15.74 0.04 19.81
C ARG A 6 14.70 -1.09 19.89
N GLU A 7 14.66 -1.83 20.97
CA GLU A 7 13.65 -2.89 21.14
C GLU A 7 12.26 -2.34 21.44
N LEU A 8 12.17 -1.21 22.16
CA LEU A 8 10.90 -0.55 22.48
C LEU A 8 10.27 0.20 21.29
N SER A 9 11.05 0.51 20.26
CA SER A 9 10.57 1.18 19.03
C SER A 9 10.11 0.22 17.95
N ARG A 10 10.24 -1.11 18.12
CA ARG A 10 9.74 -2.08 17.14
C ARG A 10 8.23 -2.23 17.30
N PRO A 11 7.44 -1.87 16.29
CA PRO A 11 6.02 -2.13 16.33
C PRO A 11 5.79 -3.65 16.43
N PRO A 12 4.73 -4.08 17.11
CA PRO A 12 4.42 -5.50 17.23
C PRO A 12 4.27 -6.15 15.85
N THR A 13 4.60 -7.43 15.74
CA THR A 13 4.67 -8.20 14.48
C THR A 13 3.38 -8.18 13.65
N PHE A 14 2.22 -7.90 14.29
CA PHE A 14 0.95 -7.80 13.57
C PHE A 14 0.93 -6.63 12.56
N PHE A 15 1.71 -5.56 12.78
CA PHE A 15 1.80 -4.43 11.83
C PHE A 15 2.27 -4.84 10.44
N ASN A 16 3.02 -5.95 10.31
CA ASN A 16 3.44 -6.49 9.01
C ASN A 16 2.27 -6.92 8.14
N HIS A 17 1.21 -7.40 8.77
CA HIS A 17 0.04 -7.95 8.08
C HIS A 17 -1.05 -6.91 7.87
N VAL A 18 -0.94 -5.71 8.48
CA VAL A 18 -1.97 -4.67 8.34
C VAL A 18 -2.14 -4.21 6.89
N PRO A 19 -1.09 -3.94 6.10
CA PRO A 19 -1.27 -3.55 4.69
C PRO A 19 -1.98 -4.61 3.87
N ASP A 20 -1.58 -5.88 4.04
CA ASP A 20 -2.18 -7.01 3.34
C ASP A 20 -3.64 -7.24 3.80
N ALA A 21 -3.89 -7.16 5.10
CA ALA A 21 -5.23 -7.25 5.65
C ALA A 21 -6.14 -6.11 5.15
N CYS A 22 -5.62 -4.89 5.00
CA CYS A 22 -6.34 -3.79 4.37
C CYS A 22 -6.69 -4.11 2.92
N LEU A 23 -5.72 -4.61 2.12
CA LEU A 23 -5.97 -4.93 0.72
C LEU A 23 -7.02 -6.04 0.57
N PHE A 24 -6.79 -7.20 1.21
CA PHE A 24 -7.67 -8.36 1.05
C PHE A 24 -9.00 -8.19 1.79
N GLY A 25 -8.98 -7.62 3.00
CA GLY A 25 -10.19 -7.38 3.80
C GLY A 25 -11.11 -6.36 3.16
N LEU A 26 -10.60 -5.19 2.80
CA LEU A 26 -11.41 -4.14 2.16
C LEU A 26 -11.76 -4.50 0.71
N GLY A 27 -10.86 -5.16 -0.02
CA GLY A 27 -11.16 -5.67 -1.35
C GLY A 27 -12.29 -6.70 -1.32
N GLY A 28 -12.26 -7.66 -0.40
CA GLY A 28 -13.35 -8.61 -0.18
C GLY A 28 -14.64 -7.93 0.26
N LEU A 29 -14.56 -6.95 1.17
CA LEU A 29 -15.71 -6.18 1.64
C LEU A 29 -16.42 -5.45 0.50
N ALA A 30 -15.68 -4.95 -0.50
CA ALA A 30 -16.27 -4.32 -1.68
C ALA A 30 -17.24 -5.26 -2.43
N PHE A 31 -16.92 -6.55 -2.53
CA PHE A 31 -17.81 -7.54 -3.15
C PHE A 31 -18.92 -8.00 -2.19
N VAL A 32 -18.63 -8.11 -0.90
CA VAL A 32 -19.65 -8.44 0.12
C VAL A 32 -20.73 -7.37 0.16
N THR A 33 -20.40 -6.07 0.06
CA THR A 33 -21.41 -5.01 -0.01
C THR A 33 -22.32 -5.15 -1.22
N ALA A 34 -21.78 -5.52 -2.39
CA ALA A 34 -22.58 -5.76 -3.58
C ALA A 34 -23.51 -6.97 -3.45
N TRP A 35 -23.07 -8.02 -2.75
CA TRP A 35 -23.86 -9.22 -2.50
C TRP A 35 -24.97 -9.02 -1.47
N LEU A 36 -24.67 -8.32 -0.36
CA LEU A 36 -25.65 -8.06 0.71
C LEU A 36 -26.68 -7.01 0.33
N TRP A 37 -26.31 -6.03 -0.50
CA TRP A 37 -27.18 -4.94 -0.94
C TRP A 37 -27.22 -4.84 -2.47
N PRO A 38 -27.95 -5.76 -3.15
CA PRO A 38 -28.03 -5.74 -4.62
C PRO A 38 -28.57 -4.42 -5.18
N GLY A 39 -29.43 -3.70 -4.42
CA GLY A 39 -29.94 -2.37 -4.79
C GLY A 39 -28.86 -1.27 -4.81
N ALA A 40 -27.69 -1.49 -4.23
CA ALA A 40 -26.56 -0.58 -4.30
C ALA A 40 -25.67 -0.81 -5.52
N VAL A 41 -25.92 -1.85 -6.33
CA VAL A 41 -25.19 -2.13 -7.56
C VAL A 41 -25.76 -1.25 -8.67
N MET A 42 -25.08 -0.12 -8.92
CA MET A 42 -25.56 0.93 -9.84
C MET A 42 -24.62 1.15 -11.02
N PHE A 43 -23.41 0.62 -10.98
CA PHE A 43 -22.43 0.87 -12.04
C PHE A 43 -22.71 0.03 -13.28
N PRO A 44 -22.65 0.63 -14.49
CA PRO A 44 -22.83 -0.09 -15.73
C PRO A 44 -21.72 -1.13 -15.93
N THR A 45 -22.00 -2.19 -16.70
CA THR A 45 -21.09 -3.30 -16.95
C THR A 45 -19.73 -2.84 -17.48
N VAL A 46 -19.71 -1.81 -18.34
CA VAL A 46 -18.45 -1.23 -18.88
C VAL A 46 -17.56 -0.72 -17.75
N LEU A 47 -18.12 -0.01 -16.76
CA LEU A 47 -17.35 0.52 -15.63
C LEU A 47 -16.83 -0.61 -14.72
N ARG A 48 -17.59 -1.69 -14.59
CA ARG A 48 -17.14 -2.87 -13.85
C ARG A 48 -15.96 -3.57 -14.52
N TRP A 49 -15.97 -3.70 -15.85
CA TRP A 49 -14.82 -4.21 -16.60
C TRP A 49 -13.61 -3.28 -16.54
N ALA A 50 -13.82 -1.96 -16.54
CA ALA A 50 -12.75 -1.00 -16.27
C ALA A 50 -12.13 -1.24 -14.88
N GLY A 51 -12.95 -1.55 -13.87
CA GLY A 51 -12.45 -1.94 -12.54
C GLY A 51 -11.53 -3.17 -12.57
N VAL A 52 -11.89 -4.19 -13.36
CA VAL A 52 -11.04 -5.38 -13.56
C VAL A 52 -9.71 -5.00 -14.21
N ALA A 53 -9.72 -4.14 -15.22
CA ALA A 53 -8.50 -3.65 -15.85
C ALA A 53 -7.61 -2.86 -14.87
N VAL A 54 -8.22 -2.04 -13.99
CA VAL A 54 -7.51 -1.31 -12.92
C VAL A 54 -6.86 -2.28 -11.93
N ILE A 55 -7.53 -3.37 -11.54
CA ILE A 55 -6.93 -4.42 -10.71
C ILE A 55 -5.71 -5.03 -11.43
N GLY A 56 -5.82 -5.32 -12.71
CA GLY A 56 -4.70 -5.83 -13.51
C GLY A 56 -3.49 -4.89 -13.50
N ALA A 57 -3.73 -3.59 -13.69
CA ALA A 57 -2.67 -2.57 -13.63
C ALA A 57 -2.03 -2.48 -12.22
N ALA A 58 -2.84 -2.55 -11.17
CA ALA A 58 -2.34 -2.59 -9.79
C ALA A 58 -1.46 -3.82 -9.52
N LEU A 59 -1.86 -5.00 -10.00
CA LEU A 59 -1.07 -6.22 -9.87
C LEU A 59 0.27 -6.12 -10.63
N MET A 60 0.30 -5.49 -11.80
CA MET A 60 1.56 -5.21 -12.51
C MET A 60 2.47 -4.30 -11.69
N LEU A 61 1.93 -3.27 -11.05
CA LEU A 61 2.71 -2.37 -10.21
C LEU A 61 3.23 -3.08 -8.94
N ILE A 62 2.40 -3.93 -8.30
CA ILE A 62 2.81 -4.77 -7.16
C ILE A 62 3.98 -5.67 -7.58
N THR A 63 3.85 -6.38 -8.70
CA THR A 63 4.90 -7.29 -9.16
C THR A 63 6.18 -6.54 -9.54
N ALA A 64 6.09 -5.37 -10.18
CA ALA A 64 7.24 -4.53 -10.49
C ALA A 64 7.95 -4.05 -9.21
N THR A 65 7.18 -3.59 -8.21
CA THR A 65 7.73 -3.13 -6.93
C THR A 65 8.40 -4.27 -6.17
N MET A 66 7.74 -5.42 -6.08
CA MET A 66 8.29 -6.62 -5.43
C MET A 66 9.55 -7.14 -6.13
N SER A 67 9.57 -7.09 -7.46
CA SER A 67 10.76 -7.47 -8.24
C SER A 67 11.93 -6.53 -7.97
N ALA A 68 11.68 -5.22 -7.90
CA ALA A 68 12.72 -4.24 -7.58
C ALA A 68 13.31 -4.48 -6.17
N LEU A 69 12.47 -4.76 -5.16
CA LEU A 69 12.90 -5.08 -3.81
C LEU A 69 13.72 -6.37 -3.75
N ARG A 70 13.28 -7.43 -4.45
CA ARG A 70 14.00 -8.72 -4.52
C ARG A 70 15.37 -8.58 -5.20
N LEU A 71 15.45 -7.85 -6.31
CA LEU A 71 16.70 -7.60 -7.03
C LEU A 71 17.70 -6.80 -6.17
N ALA A 72 17.20 -5.87 -5.37
CA ALA A 72 18.01 -5.10 -4.44
C ALA A 72 18.40 -5.91 -3.18
N ARG A 73 17.96 -7.17 -3.05
CA ARG A 73 18.17 -8.03 -1.86
C ARG A 73 17.77 -7.35 -0.55
N THR A 74 16.82 -6.44 -0.61
CA THR A 74 16.29 -5.76 0.57
C THR A 74 14.98 -6.42 1.01
N SER A 75 14.68 -6.34 2.31
CA SER A 75 13.47 -6.94 2.85
C SER A 75 12.21 -6.25 2.32
N THR A 76 11.19 -7.05 2.02
CA THR A 76 9.83 -6.56 1.72
C THR A 76 9.00 -6.39 2.98
N ASN A 77 9.55 -6.81 4.12
CA ASN A 77 8.85 -6.80 5.39
C ASN A 77 9.03 -5.43 6.08
N PRO A 78 7.96 -4.70 6.42
CA PRO A 78 8.05 -3.39 7.07
C PRO A 78 8.82 -3.38 8.40
N ILE A 79 9.02 -4.53 9.04
CA ILE A 79 9.74 -4.64 10.33
C ILE A 79 11.24 -4.91 10.14
N ASP A 80 11.63 -5.55 9.04
CA ASP A 80 13.03 -5.83 8.81
C ASP A 80 13.80 -4.54 8.46
N THR A 81 15.03 -4.45 8.92
CA THR A 81 15.91 -3.35 8.57
C THR A 81 16.29 -3.49 7.09
N PRO A 82 15.93 -2.54 6.22
CA PRO A 82 16.32 -2.61 4.82
C PRO A 82 17.84 -2.57 4.71
N SER A 83 18.42 -3.47 3.92
CA SER A 83 19.87 -3.54 3.74
C SER A 83 20.43 -2.36 2.92
N GLN A 84 19.57 -1.69 2.13
CA GLN A 84 19.92 -0.52 1.34
C GLN A 84 18.68 0.32 0.99
N LEU A 85 18.89 1.63 0.85
CA LEU A 85 17.85 2.56 0.40
C LEU A 85 17.65 2.41 -1.10
N LEU A 86 16.49 1.93 -1.51
CA LEU A 86 16.14 1.77 -2.92
C LEU A 86 15.46 3.06 -3.43
N ILE A 87 16.09 3.70 -4.41
CA ILE A 87 15.61 4.95 -5.03
C ILE A 87 15.33 4.83 -6.53
N ALA A 88 15.51 3.62 -7.08
CA ALA A 88 15.38 3.33 -8.51
C ALA A 88 14.04 2.61 -8.83
N GLY A 89 13.71 2.56 -10.13
CA GLY A 89 12.48 1.91 -10.60
C GLY A 89 11.22 2.57 -10.05
N PRO A 90 10.24 1.83 -9.51
CA PRO A 90 9.01 2.40 -8.95
C PRO A 90 9.25 3.42 -7.83
N PHE A 91 10.37 3.30 -7.10
CA PHE A 91 10.75 4.20 -6.01
C PHE A 91 11.30 5.55 -6.50
N SER A 92 11.52 5.74 -7.80
CA SER A 92 11.93 7.03 -8.36
C SER A 92 10.79 8.05 -8.48
N TRP A 93 9.54 7.63 -8.47
CA TRP A 93 8.38 8.50 -8.62
C TRP A 93 7.41 8.46 -7.42
N SER A 94 7.48 7.44 -6.57
CA SER A 94 6.76 7.36 -5.30
C SER A 94 7.65 6.75 -4.23
N ARG A 95 7.59 7.26 -2.99
CA ARG A 95 8.27 6.64 -1.86
C ARG A 95 7.57 5.36 -1.39
N ASN A 96 6.29 5.20 -1.75
CA ASN A 96 5.44 4.08 -1.31
C ASN A 96 4.71 3.42 -2.50
N PRO A 97 5.43 2.96 -3.54
CA PRO A 97 4.80 2.45 -4.77
C PRO A 97 3.91 1.22 -4.53
N LEU A 98 4.23 0.41 -3.52
CA LEU A 98 3.41 -0.72 -3.13
C LEU A 98 2.05 -0.28 -2.58
N TYR A 99 2.02 0.76 -1.74
CA TYR A 99 0.76 1.28 -1.18
C TYR A 99 -0.06 2.07 -2.20
N VAL A 100 0.60 2.72 -3.16
CA VAL A 100 -0.09 3.25 -4.35
C VAL A 100 -0.83 2.13 -5.07
N ALA A 101 -0.15 1.01 -5.34
CA ALA A 101 -0.77 -0.13 -5.99
C ALA A 101 -1.93 -0.72 -5.17
N TYR A 102 -1.82 -0.78 -3.85
CA TYR A 102 -2.90 -1.27 -2.97
C TYR A 102 -4.14 -0.38 -3.04
N VAL A 103 -3.98 0.94 -2.99
CA VAL A 103 -5.12 1.88 -3.12
C VAL A 103 -5.74 1.78 -4.51
N VAL A 104 -4.92 1.69 -5.57
CA VAL A 104 -5.40 1.48 -6.95
C VAL A 104 -6.16 0.16 -7.09
N ALA A 105 -5.67 -0.93 -6.47
CA ALA A 105 -6.38 -2.22 -6.46
C ALA A 105 -7.73 -2.11 -5.74
N LEU A 106 -7.80 -1.42 -4.61
CA LEU A 106 -9.07 -1.18 -3.89
C LEU A 106 -10.06 -0.35 -4.72
N CYS A 107 -9.59 0.68 -5.46
CA CYS A 107 -10.41 1.40 -6.42
C CYS A 107 -10.96 0.45 -7.50
N GLY A 108 -10.10 -0.42 -8.03
CA GLY A 108 -10.49 -1.43 -9.00
C GLY A 108 -11.54 -2.40 -8.44
N CYS A 109 -11.38 -2.90 -7.21
CA CYS A 109 -12.35 -3.76 -6.54
C CYS A 109 -13.70 -3.05 -6.34
N ALA A 110 -13.69 -1.77 -5.92
CA ALA A 110 -14.91 -0.98 -5.75
C ALA A 110 -15.66 -0.82 -7.07
N LEU A 111 -14.95 -0.50 -8.16
CA LEU A 111 -15.55 -0.39 -9.51
C LEU A 111 -16.06 -1.75 -10.00
N ALA A 112 -15.27 -2.82 -9.86
CA ALA A 112 -15.61 -4.17 -10.32
C ALA A 112 -16.83 -4.75 -9.58
N SER A 113 -16.97 -4.45 -8.27
CA SER A 113 -18.14 -4.85 -7.49
C SER A 113 -19.44 -4.22 -8.04
N GLY A 114 -19.33 -3.03 -8.64
CA GLY A 114 -20.47 -2.26 -9.16
C GLY A 114 -21.24 -1.51 -8.08
N SER A 115 -20.87 -1.64 -6.81
CA SER A 115 -21.56 -1.03 -5.68
C SER A 115 -20.99 0.33 -5.32
N TRP A 116 -21.82 1.35 -5.23
CA TRP A 116 -21.39 2.67 -4.78
C TRP A 116 -20.94 2.67 -3.31
N LEU A 117 -21.47 1.76 -2.47
CA LEU A 117 -21.04 1.60 -1.09
C LEU A 117 -19.58 1.16 -0.99
N ALA A 118 -19.10 0.39 -1.98
CA ALA A 118 -17.73 -0.08 -2.02
C ALA A 118 -16.70 1.04 -2.23
N LEU A 119 -17.11 2.25 -2.67
CA LEU A 119 -16.19 3.40 -2.81
C LEU A 119 -15.61 3.86 -1.47
N GLY A 120 -16.23 3.49 -0.35
CA GLY A 120 -15.64 3.70 0.98
C GLY A 120 -14.38 2.88 1.24
N CYS A 121 -14.22 1.72 0.58
CA CYS A 121 -13.07 0.83 0.82
C CYS A 121 -11.72 1.44 0.44
N PRO A 122 -11.51 2.02 -0.76
CA PRO A 122 -10.26 2.68 -1.10
C PRO A 122 -9.97 3.91 -0.22
N LEU A 123 -10.99 4.67 0.16
CA LEU A 123 -10.83 5.80 1.06
C LEU A 123 -10.34 5.35 2.44
N LEU A 124 -10.96 4.33 3.00
CA LEU A 124 -10.56 3.77 4.29
C LEU A 124 -9.14 3.18 4.22
N GLY A 125 -8.83 2.42 3.15
CA GLY A 125 -7.48 1.90 2.92
C GLY A 125 -6.43 3.01 2.84
N PHE A 126 -6.70 4.07 2.09
CA PHE A 126 -5.82 5.23 2.00
C PHE A 126 -5.60 5.89 3.38
N VAL A 127 -6.67 6.11 4.15
CA VAL A 127 -6.59 6.74 5.49
C VAL A 127 -5.74 5.89 6.43
N VAL A 128 -5.94 4.58 6.46
CA VAL A 128 -5.18 3.65 7.32
C VAL A 128 -3.71 3.63 6.90
N LEU A 129 -3.41 3.48 5.61
CA LEU A 129 -2.03 3.45 5.11
C LEU A 129 -1.31 4.78 5.38
N ASN A 130 -1.94 5.91 5.02
CA ASN A 130 -1.33 7.23 5.16
C ASN A 130 -1.19 7.71 6.61
N GLY A 131 -2.14 7.32 7.47
CA GLY A 131 -2.20 7.79 8.87
C GLY A 131 -1.48 6.90 9.87
N LEU A 132 -1.37 5.59 9.59
CA LEU A 132 -0.79 4.64 10.53
C LEU A 132 0.49 3.98 10.01
N ILE A 133 0.45 3.42 8.80
CA ILE A 133 1.54 2.57 8.33
C ILE A 133 2.72 3.39 7.81
N ILE A 134 2.48 4.28 6.85
CA ILE A 134 3.54 5.07 6.21
C ILE A 134 4.33 5.92 7.22
N PRO A 135 3.72 6.61 8.21
CA PRO A 135 4.49 7.38 9.18
C PRO A 135 5.47 6.52 10.00
N ILE A 136 5.08 5.30 10.37
CA ILE A 136 5.94 4.36 11.11
C ILE A 136 7.11 3.93 10.22
N GLU A 137 6.86 3.60 8.96
CA GLU A 137 7.93 3.23 8.02
C GLU A 137 8.87 4.40 7.73
N GLU A 138 8.34 5.60 7.49
CA GLU A 138 9.17 6.79 7.26
C GLU A 138 10.06 7.14 8.46
N LEU A 139 9.55 6.96 9.69
CA LEU A 139 10.34 7.15 10.89
C LEU A 139 11.53 6.18 10.92
N ARG A 140 11.27 4.89 10.66
CA ARG A 140 12.31 3.84 10.63
C ARG A 140 13.34 4.05 9.53
N MET A 141 12.89 4.41 8.33
CA MET A 141 13.79 4.74 7.23
C MET A 141 14.67 5.95 7.57
N THR A 142 14.12 6.91 8.32
CA THR A 142 14.88 8.07 8.80
C THR A 142 15.92 7.67 9.86
N GLU A 143 15.57 6.77 10.77
CA GLU A 143 16.50 6.25 11.79
C GLU A 143 17.63 5.42 11.17
N GLU A 144 17.33 4.61 10.15
CA GLU A 144 18.30 3.71 9.52
C GLU A 144 19.22 4.42 8.53
N PHE A 145 18.66 5.28 7.65
CA PHE A 145 19.40 5.91 6.55
C PHE A 145 19.71 7.39 6.76
N GLY A 146 19.20 8.01 7.82
CA GLY A 146 19.51 9.39 8.21
C GLY A 146 19.37 10.41 7.08
N ASP A 147 20.46 11.12 6.78
CA ASP A 147 20.47 12.17 5.76
C ASP A 147 20.27 11.66 4.33
N ALA A 148 20.60 10.41 4.05
CA ALA A 148 20.34 9.81 2.73
C ALA A 148 18.83 9.73 2.47
N TYR A 149 18.04 9.29 3.46
CA TYR A 149 16.60 9.24 3.36
C TYR A 149 15.98 10.64 3.30
N ARG A 150 16.49 11.61 4.07
CA ARG A 150 16.02 13.00 4.02
C ARG A 150 16.17 13.61 2.63
N ARG A 151 17.34 13.40 1.97
CA ARG A 151 17.57 13.84 0.58
C ARG A 151 16.61 13.18 -0.39
N TYR A 152 16.36 11.88 -0.23
CA TYR A 152 15.38 11.16 -1.04
C TYR A 152 13.96 11.75 -0.87
N CYS A 153 13.54 12.08 0.36
CA CYS A 153 12.25 12.71 0.63
C CYS A 153 12.07 14.09 -0.03
N GLN A 154 13.16 14.80 -0.29
CA GLN A 154 13.12 16.10 -1.00
C GLN A 154 12.93 15.93 -2.52
N GLN A 155 13.32 14.79 -3.07
CA GLN A 155 13.29 14.50 -4.51
C GLN A 155 12.02 13.73 -4.93
N VAL A 156 11.52 12.87 -4.07
CA VAL A 156 10.40 11.97 -4.38
C VAL A 156 9.26 12.19 -3.39
N ARG A 157 8.04 12.29 -3.90
CA ARG A 157 6.83 12.47 -3.08
C ARG A 157 6.45 11.19 -2.35
N ARG A 158 5.62 11.35 -1.29
CA ARG A 158 5.10 10.22 -0.52
C ARG A 158 4.22 9.31 -1.36
N TRP A 159 3.34 9.88 -2.17
CA TRP A 159 2.41 9.16 -3.03
C TRP A 159 2.81 9.27 -4.51
N LEU A 160 2.49 10.37 -5.15
CA LEU A 160 2.74 10.67 -6.58
C LEU A 160 3.15 12.14 -6.76
#